data_8b15b29482ac763d3a728c7a6bc8f44d
#
_entry.id   8b15b29482ac763d3a728c7a6bc8f44d
#
_cell.length_a   1.000
_cell.length_b   1.000
_cell.length_c   1.000
_cell.angle_alpha   90.00
_cell.angle_beta   90.00
_cell.angle_gamma   90.00
#
_symmetry.space_group_name_H-M   'P 1'
#
loop_
_entity.id
_entity.type
_entity.pdbx_description
1 polymer ?
#
loop_
_entity_poly.entity_id
_entity_poly.type
_entity_poly.pdbx_seq_one_letter_code
_entity_poly.pdbx_strand_id
1 'polypeptide(L)'
;MNFLKNNIGYVSMFVAVIGFGSGPPFVKLALQEFYVMDLMAVRFSLAFSLMLIFALIMRADLKIKKIGFTPFLMGLLNPFLVTLSFHIGLLLTSPVNGVALISTLPIWQPFVARIFLKERIEIKVIIGAFITIIGTLILLTSQTKTGQGNYVGDLIIFLGMICVSVNEVLGRRFMPVSYTHLTLPTKLA
;
A
#
# COMPACT_ATOMS: atom_id res chain seq x y z
N MET A 1 29.11 17.63 -3.99
CA MET A 1 27.98 17.91 -3.07
C MET A 1 26.69 18.32 -3.81
N ASN A 2 26.76 18.88 -5.03
CA ASN A 2 25.58 19.30 -5.81
C ASN A 2 24.78 18.14 -6.42
N PHE A 3 25.41 17.00 -6.75
CA PHE A 3 24.74 15.84 -7.35
C PHE A 3 23.67 15.24 -6.42
N LEU A 4 23.99 15.06 -5.15
CA LEU A 4 23.04 14.53 -4.14
C LEU A 4 21.88 15.51 -3.90
N LYS A 5 22.15 16.83 -3.91
CA LYS A 5 21.13 17.84 -3.65
C LYS A 5 20.10 17.93 -4.79
N ASN A 6 20.53 17.75 -6.04
CA ASN A 6 19.65 17.73 -7.20
C ASN A 6 18.90 16.40 -7.37
N ASN A 7 19.43 15.30 -6.79
CA ASN A 7 18.87 13.96 -6.96
C ASN A 7 18.30 13.37 -5.65
N ILE A 8 18.13 14.18 -4.61
CA ILE A 8 17.65 13.70 -3.29
C ILE A 8 16.30 12.98 -3.39
N GLY A 9 15.42 13.43 -4.31
CA GLY A 9 14.13 12.77 -4.56
C GLY A 9 14.30 11.34 -5.09
N TYR A 10 15.20 11.14 -6.05
CA TYR A 10 15.48 9.81 -6.61
C TYR A 10 16.14 8.88 -5.59
N VAL A 11 17.07 9.42 -4.80
CA VAL A 11 17.72 8.66 -3.71
C VAL A 11 16.70 8.25 -2.65
N SER A 12 15.85 9.18 -2.21
CA SER A 12 14.79 8.89 -1.23
C SER A 12 13.80 7.85 -1.75
N MET A 13 13.43 7.94 -3.03
CA MET A 13 12.55 6.96 -3.67
C MET A 13 13.21 5.58 -3.73
N PHE A 14 14.49 5.50 -4.09
CA PHE A 14 15.24 4.24 -4.14
C PHE A 14 15.32 3.57 -2.76
N VAL A 15 15.64 4.34 -1.72
CA VAL A 15 15.66 3.84 -0.33
C VAL A 15 14.27 3.36 0.11
N ALA A 16 13.22 4.11 -0.22
CA ALA A 16 11.85 3.73 0.11
C ALA A 16 11.42 2.42 -0.58
N VAL A 17 11.81 2.22 -1.86
CA VAL A 17 11.50 0.99 -2.62
C VAL A 17 12.21 -0.21 -2.01
N ILE A 18 13.49 -0.08 -1.62
CA ILE A 18 14.23 -1.16 -0.94
C ILE A 18 13.56 -1.49 0.41
N GLY A 19 13.27 -0.46 1.21
CA GLY A 19 12.62 -0.64 2.52
C GLY A 19 11.25 -1.30 2.41
N PHE A 20 10.44 -0.88 1.45
CA PHE A 20 9.11 -1.45 1.23
C PHE A 20 9.18 -2.87 0.64
N GLY A 21 10.07 -3.11 -0.33
CA GLY A 21 10.23 -4.40 -0.98
C GLY A 21 10.81 -5.49 -0.06
N SER A 22 11.62 -5.12 0.92
CA SER A 22 12.15 -6.07 1.92
C SER A 22 11.12 -6.44 3.00
N GLY A 23 10.03 -5.67 3.14
CA GLY A 23 9.01 -5.88 4.18
C GLY A 23 8.42 -7.29 4.21
N PRO A 24 7.86 -7.82 3.11
CA PRO A 24 7.21 -9.13 3.09
C PRO A 24 8.07 -10.30 3.57
N PRO A 25 9.34 -10.47 3.13
CA PRO A 25 10.22 -11.50 3.68
C PRO A 25 10.46 -11.37 5.19
N PHE A 26 10.72 -10.14 5.68
CA PHE A 26 10.92 -9.92 7.12
C PHE A 26 9.66 -10.19 7.93
N VAL A 27 8.49 -9.79 7.43
CA VAL A 27 7.22 -10.12 8.07
C VAL A 27 7.02 -11.63 8.13
N LYS A 28 7.31 -12.36 7.06
CA LYS A 28 7.19 -13.83 7.05
C LYS A 28 8.11 -14.49 8.08
N LEU A 29 9.34 -14.00 8.25
CA LEU A 29 10.26 -14.47 9.28
C LEU A 29 9.73 -14.15 10.69
N ALA A 30 9.27 -12.93 10.92
CA ALA A 30 8.71 -12.54 12.21
C ALA A 30 7.48 -13.35 12.60
N LEU A 31 6.64 -13.73 11.63
CA LEU A 31 5.45 -14.57 11.85
C LEU A 31 5.78 -16.01 12.22
N GLN A 32 7.04 -16.46 12.16
CA GLN A 32 7.46 -17.76 12.69
C GLN A 32 7.58 -17.76 14.21
N GLU A 33 7.86 -16.58 14.80
CA GLU A 33 8.10 -16.43 16.24
C GLU A 33 6.96 -15.67 16.96
N PHE A 34 6.23 -14.81 16.24
CA PHE A 34 5.22 -13.92 16.82
C PHE A 34 3.82 -14.21 16.23
N TYR A 35 2.80 -14.05 17.06
CA TYR A 35 1.42 -14.03 16.56
C TYR A 35 1.14 -12.75 15.76
N VAL A 36 0.24 -12.84 14.79
CA VAL A 36 -0.14 -11.72 13.91
C VAL A 36 -0.52 -10.47 14.72
N MET A 37 -1.30 -10.64 15.79
CA MET A 37 -1.77 -9.51 16.61
C MET A 37 -0.63 -8.84 17.37
N ASP A 38 0.33 -9.60 17.89
CA ASP A 38 1.49 -9.06 18.62
C ASP A 38 2.38 -8.25 17.67
N LEU A 39 2.64 -8.81 16.48
CA LEU A 39 3.42 -8.12 15.46
C LEU A 39 2.76 -6.83 15.01
N MET A 40 1.44 -6.84 14.82
CA MET A 40 0.66 -5.63 14.49
C MET A 40 0.68 -4.61 15.63
N ALA A 41 0.49 -5.06 16.88
CA ALA A 41 0.50 -4.18 18.04
C ALA A 41 1.84 -3.46 18.19
N VAL A 42 2.95 -4.18 18.09
CA VAL A 42 4.31 -3.58 18.13
C VAL A 42 4.50 -2.60 16.98
N ARG A 43 4.16 -2.99 15.76
CA ARG A 43 4.31 -2.15 14.56
C ARG A 43 3.51 -0.85 14.67
N PHE A 44 2.24 -0.93 15.04
CA PHE A 44 1.38 0.26 15.13
C PHE A 44 1.72 1.13 16.34
N SER A 45 2.10 0.54 17.47
CA SER A 45 2.56 1.30 18.63
C SER A 45 3.84 2.08 18.32
N LEU A 46 4.80 1.44 17.64
CA LEU A 46 6.04 2.09 17.23
C LEU A 46 5.78 3.20 16.22
N ALA A 47 4.95 2.93 15.19
CA ALA A 47 4.59 3.93 14.18
C ALA A 47 3.85 5.13 14.81
N PHE A 48 2.91 4.87 15.71
CA PHE A 48 2.18 5.91 16.43
C PHE A 48 3.12 6.77 17.29
N SER A 49 4.02 6.13 18.05
CA SER A 49 5.00 6.84 18.90
C SER A 49 5.92 7.74 18.07
N LEU A 50 6.45 7.23 16.96
CA LEU A 50 7.29 8.02 16.04
C LEU A 50 6.53 9.18 15.42
N MET A 51 5.29 8.95 14.96
CA MET A 51 4.44 10.00 14.40
C MET A 51 4.08 11.06 15.46
N LEU A 52 3.82 10.65 16.69
CA LEU A 52 3.53 11.58 17.78
C LEU A 52 4.74 12.45 18.11
N ILE A 53 5.93 11.85 18.23
CA ILE A 53 7.19 12.58 18.44
C ILE A 53 7.41 13.59 17.32
N PHE A 54 7.24 13.15 16.07
CA PHE A 54 7.41 14.03 14.91
C PHE A 54 6.40 15.18 14.92
N ALA A 55 5.12 14.91 15.23
CA ALA A 55 4.07 15.92 15.32
C ALA A 55 4.37 16.96 16.42
N LEU A 56 4.90 16.52 17.57
CA LEU A 56 5.31 17.39 18.65
C LEU A 56 6.49 18.29 18.28
N ILE A 57 7.52 17.72 17.61
CA ILE A 57 8.68 18.47 17.12
C ILE A 57 8.25 19.53 16.10
N MET A 58 7.37 19.16 15.18
CA MET A 58 6.87 20.06 14.12
C MET A 58 5.82 21.06 14.64
N ARG A 59 5.44 20.98 15.94
CA ARG A 59 4.37 21.78 16.53
C ARG A 59 3.09 21.74 15.70
N ALA A 60 2.73 20.55 15.20
CA ALA A 60 1.56 20.37 14.36
C ALA A 60 0.28 20.74 15.12
N ASP A 61 -0.57 21.57 14.50
CA ASP A 61 -1.86 21.97 15.09
C ASP A 61 -2.87 20.81 14.97
N LEU A 62 -2.88 19.95 15.98
CA LEU A 62 -3.76 18.77 16.04
C LEU A 62 -5.18 19.22 16.46
N LYS A 63 -5.95 19.77 15.52
CA LYS A 63 -7.36 20.14 15.76
C LYS A 63 -8.27 18.90 15.79
N ILE A 64 -8.09 18.04 16.77
CA ILE A 64 -8.82 16.79 16.95
C ILE A 64 -10.35 16.98 16.92
N LYS A 65 -10.85 18.11 17.43
CA LYS A 65 -12.30 18.42 17.48
C LYS A 65 -12.98 18.54 16.12
N LYS A 66 -12.22 18.68 15.02
CA LYS A 66 -12.75 18.77 13.64
C LYS A 66 -12.58 17.47 12.84
N ILE A 67 -12.00 16.44 13.45
CA ILE A 67 -11.79 15.16 12.81
C ILE A 67 -13.13 14.40 12.81
N GLY A 68 -13.79 14.32 11.66
CA GLY A 68 -15.00 13.54 11.47
C GLY A 68 -14.74 12.03 11.54
N PHE A 69 -15.78 11.23 11.36
CA PHE A 69 -15.69 9.75 11.34
C PHE A 69 -14.88 9.19 10.16
N THR A 70 -14.77 9.95 9.06
CA THR A 70 -14.11 9.52 7.82
C THR A 70 -12.64 9.09 8.00
N PRO A 71 -11.75 9.86 8.66
CA PRO A 71 -10.36 9.43 8.89
C PRO A 71 -10.25 8.17 9.74
N PHE A 72 -11.15 7.97 10.70
CA PHE A 72 -11.22 6.74 11.49
C PHE A 72 -11.55 5.53 10.60
N LEU A 73 -12.57 5.63 9.77
CA LEU A 73 -12.94 4.59 8.82
C LEU A 73 -11.81 4.29 7.83
N MET A 74 -11.14 5.32 7.34
CA MET A 74 -10.00 5.16 6.46
C MET A 74 -8.83 4.46 7.15
N GLY A 75 -8.51 4.81 8.40
CA GLY A 75 -7.48 4.13 9.19
C GLY A 75 -7.84 2.67 9.51
N LEU A 76 -9.12 2.37 9.71
CA LEU A 76 -9.61 1.01 9.89
C LEU A 76 -9.44 0.17 8.61
N LEU A 77 -9.75 0.73 7.44
CA LEU A 77 -9.55 0.05 6.16
C LEU A 77 -8.06 -0.13 5.87
N ASN A 78 -7.32 0.96 5.88
CA ASN A 78 -5.88 1.00 5.66
C ASN A 78 -5.27 2.03 6.64
N PRO A 79 -4.37 1.62 7.57
CA PRO A 79 -3.55 0.41 7.47
C PRO A 79 -4.08 -0.86 8.17
N PHE A 80 -5.16 -0.83 9.00
CA PHE A 80 -5.46 -1.96 9.88
C PHE A 80 -5.91 -3.23 9.13
N LEU A 81 -7.04 -3.21 8.41
CA LEU A 81 -7.56 -4.40 7.70
C LEU A 81 -6.60 -4.90 6.62
N VAL A 82 -5.95 -3.99 5.91
CA VAL A 82 -4.96 -4.33 4.89
C VAL A 82 -3.77 -5.08 5.52
N THR A 83 -3.20 -4.56 6.60
CA THR A 83 -2.08 -5.19 7.29
C THR A 83 -2.48 -6.54 7.88
N LEU A 84 -3.66 -6.62 8.47
CA LEU A 84 -4.22 -7.86 9.01
C LEU A 84 -4.35 -8.93 7.92
N SER A 85 -5.01 -8.60 6.81
CA SER A 85 -5.17 -9.51 5.66
C SER A 85 -3.81 -9.95 5.10
N PHE A 86 -2.87 -9.02 4.99
CA PHE A 86 -1.54 -9.31 4.48
C PHE A 86 -0.76 -10.25 5.39
N HIS A 87 -0.77 -10.03 6.72
CA HIS A 87 -0.08 -10.89 7.67
C HIS A 87 -0.72 -12.28 7.75
N ILE A 88 -2.06 -12.37 7.83
CA ILE A 88 -2.76 -13.67 7.81
C ILE A 88 -2.49 -14.42 6.51
N GLY A 89 -2.55 -13.73 5.39
CA GLY A 89 -2.23 -14.32 4.10
C GLY A 89 -0.79 -14.83 4.04
N LEU A 90 0.18 -14.06 4.53
CA LEU A 90 1.59 -14.48 4.57
C LEU A 90 1.85 -15.67 5.51
N LEU A 91 1.02 -15.91 6.53
CA LEU A 91 1.11 -17.16 7.29
C LEU A 91 0.89 -18.38 6.39
N LEU A 92 -0.04 -18.28 5.45
CA LEU A 92 -0.51 -19.38 4.61
C LEU A 92 0.24 -19.47 3.27
N THR A 93 0.73 -18.36 2.72
CA THR A 93 1.38 -18.32 1.40
C THR A 93 2.82 -17.81 1.46
N SER A 94 3.48 -17.75 0.30
CA SER A 94 4.86 -17.28 0.18
C SER A 94 4.97 -15.75 0.13
N PRO A 95 6.12 -15.18 0.56
CA PRO A 95 6.38 -13.75 0.36
C PRO A 95 6.37 -13.34 -1.12
N VAL A 96 6.77 -14.24 -2.02
CA VAL A 96 6.75 -14.01 -3.47
C VAL A 96 5.32 -13.78 -3.96
N ASN A 97 4.37 -14.61 -3.52
CA ASN A 97 2.95 -14.44 -3.83
C ASN A 97 2.42 -13.13 -3.26
N GLY A 98 2.79 -12.80 -2.01
CA GLY A 98 2.42 -11.54 -1.38
C GLY A 98 2.85 -10.32 -2.20
N VAL A 99 4.11 -10.28 -2.64
CA VAL A 99 4.64 -9.20 -3.50
C VAL A 99 3.96 -9.17 -4.87
N ALA A 100 3.75 -10.34 -5.49
CA ALA A 100 3.06 -10.43 -6.77
C ALA A 100 1.63 -9.87 -6.70
N LEU A 101 0.90 -10.16 -5.62
CA LEU A 101 -0.45 -9.63 -5.40
C LEU A 101 -0.45 -8.13 -5.14
N ILE A 102 0.50 -7.59 -4.36
CA ILE A 102 0.68 -6.13 -4.20
C ILE A 102 0.92 -5.46 -5.55
N SER A 103 1.69 -6.06 -6.43
CA SER A 103 1.97 -5.53 -7.77
C SER A 103 0.73 -5.40 -8.65
N THR A 104 -0.39 -6.03 -8.29
CA THR A 104 -1.67 -5.87 -8.98
C THR A 104 -2.45 -4.60 -8.59
N LEU A 105 -2.03 -3.87 -7.55
CA LEU A 105 -2.72 -2.65 -7.10
C LEU A 105 -3.01 -1.63 -8.21
N PRO A 106 -2.05 -1.31 -9.11
CA PRO A 106 -2.30 -0.37 -10.21
C PRO A 106 -3.41 -0.81 -11.16
N ILE A 107 -3.79 -2.09 -11.14
CA ILE A 107 -4.91 -2.62 -11.92
C ILE A 107 -6.24 -2.23 -11.26
N TRP A 108 -6.37 -2.48 -9.96
CA TRP A 108 -7.64 -2.35 -9.24
C TRP A 108 -8.03 -0.89 -9.00
N GLN A 109 -7.04 -0.02 -8.78
CA GLN A 109 -7.26 1.40 -8.53
C GLN A 109 -8.09 2.11 -9.60
N PRO A 110 -7.81 2.01 -10.92
CA PRO A 110 -8.62 2.63 -11.96
C PRO A 110 -10.05 2.07 -12.02
N PHE A 111 -10.25 0.76 -11.76
CA PHE A 111 -11.60 0.17 -11.74
C PHE A 111 -12.41 0.70 -10.56
N VAL A 112 -11.81 0.77 -9.38
CA VAL A 112 -12.45 1.34 -8.18
C VAL A 112 -12.70 2.84 -8.39
N ALA A 113 -11.76 3.60 -8.96
CA ALA A 113 -11.93 5.01 -9.29
C ALA A 113 -13.08 5.23 -10.30
N ARG A 114 -13.23 4.34 -11.29
CA ARG A 114 -14.36 4.40 -12.21
C ARG A 114 -15.71 4.24 -11.49
N ILE A 115 -15.79 3.32 -10.52
CA ILE A 115 -17.04 3.07 -9.78
C ILE A 115 -17.40 4.27 -8.88
N PHE A 116 -16.43 4.77 -8.10
CA PHE A 116 -16.67 5.78 -7.08
C PHE A 116 -16.56 7.24 -7.57
N LEU A 117 -15.63 7.50 -8.52
CA LEU A 117 -15.32 8.83 -9.03
C LEU A 117 -15.81 9.03 -10.48
N LYS A 118 -16.32 7.98 -11.13
CA LYS A 118 -16.76 7.99 -12.54
C LYS A 118 -15.66 8.40 -13.52
N GLU A 119 -14.39 8.15 -13.16
CA GLU A 119 -13.22 8.42 -14.03
C GLU A 119 -13.24 7.48 -15.25
N ARG A 120 -12.70 7.97 -16.38
CA ARG A 120 -12.56 7.15 -17.59
C ARG A 120 -11.29 6.29 -17.48
N ILE A 121 -11.40 5.00 -17.80
CA ILE A 121 -10.25 4.10 -17.87
C ILE A 121 -9.71 4.14 -19.30
N GLU A 122 -8.42 4.48 -19.43
CA GLU A 122 -7.75 4.43 -20.73
C GLU A 122 -7.51 2.98 -21.17
N ILE A 123 -7.58 2.72 -22.48
CA ILE A 123 -7.35 1.38 -23.04
C ILE A 123 -5.95 0.83 -22.71
N LYS A 124 -4.95 1.71 -22.59
CA LYS A 124 -3.58 1.35 -22.20
C LYS A 124 -3.53 0.71 -20.81
N VAL A 125 -4.36 1.20 -19.88
CA VAL A 125 -4.48 0.66 -18.52
C VAL A 125 -5.08 -0.74 -18.56
N ILE A 126 -6.08 -0.97 -19.41
CA ILE A 126 -6.71 -2.29 -19.56
C ILE A 126 -5.70 -3.31 -20.11
N ILE A 127 -4.92 -2.93 -21.13
CA ILE A 127 -3.89 -3.81 -21.68
C ILE A 127 -2.82 -4.14 -20.65
N GLY A 128 -2.30 -3.12 -19.93
CA GLY A 128 -1.33 -3.32 -18.85
C GLY A 128 -1.87 -4.20 -17.72
N ALA A 129 -3.15 -4.02 -17.34
CA ALA A 129 -3.84 -4.84 -16.37
C ALA A 129 -3.86 -6.32 -16.79
N PHE A 130 -4.18 -6.59 -18.05
CA PHE A 130 -4.25 -7.95 -18.58
C PHE A 130 -2.89 -8.65 -18.54
N ILE A 131 -1.82 -7.96 -18.96
CA ILE A 131 -0.44 -8.48 -18.90
C ILE A 131 -0.05 -8.77 -17.44
N THR A 132 -0.35 -7.86 -16.51
CA THR A 132 -0.01 -8.04 -15.09
C THR A 132 -0.77 -9.21 -14.46
N ILE A 133 -2.05 -9.40 -14.79
CA ILE A 133 -2.84 -10.53 -14.32
C ILE A 133 -2.21 -11.86 -14.78
N ILE A 134 -1.86 -11.97 -16.06
CA ILE A 134 -1.21 -13.18 -16.59
C ILE A 134 0.10 -13.45 -15.84
N GLY A 135 0.96 -12.45 -15.69
CA GLY A 135 2.23 -12.59 -14.96
C GLY A 135 2.03 -13.04 -13.52
N THR A 136 1.07 -12.43 -12.82
CA THR A 136 0.74 -12.80 -11.44
C THR A 136 0.23 -14.23 -11.35
N LEU A 137 -0.67 -14.67 -12.24
CA LEU A 137 -1.18 -16.04 -12.26
C LEU A 137 -0.07 -17.07 -12.50
N ILE A 138 0.88 -16.78 -13.39
CA ILE A 138 2.04 -17.65 -13.61
C ILE A 138 2.86 -17.79 -12.33
N LEU A 139 3.14 -16.69 -11.64
CA LEU A 139 3.87 -16.72 -10.37
C LEU A 139 3.12 -17.51 -9.29
N LEU A 140 1.84 -17.24 -9.07
CA LEU A 140 1.02 -17.91 -8.05
C LEU A 140 0.97 -19.42 -8.29
N THR A 141 0.73 -19.85 -9.53
CA THR A 141 0.68 -21.28 -9.88
C THR A 141 2.03 -21.96 -9.74
N SER A 142 3.13 -21.28 -10.06
CA SER A 142 4.48 -21.80 -9.86
C SER A 142 4.79 -22.05 -8.39
N GLN A 143 4.52 -21.08 -7.52
CA GLN A 143 4.74 -21.20 -6.07
C GLN A 143 3.87 -22.27 -5.42
N THR A 144 2.64 -22.42 -5.87
CA THR A 144 1.75 -23.48 -5.37
C THR A 144 2.24 -24.87 -5.76
N LYS A 145 2.75 -25.04 -6.98
CA LYS A 145 3.34 -26.32 -7.42
C LYS A 145 4.59 -26.71 -6.63
N THR A 146 5.35 -25.75 -6.16
CA THR A 146 6.53 -26.00 -5.30
C THR A 146 6.18 -26.19 -3.83
N GLY A 147 4.89 -26.14 -3.47
CA GLY A 147 4.42 -26.29 -2.08
C GLY A 147 4.63 -25.04 -1.22
N GLN A 148 5.08 -23.93 -1.81
CA GLN A 148 5.34 -22.68 -1.09
C GLN A 148 4.15 -21.70 -1.12
N GLY A 149 3.20 -21.89 -2.04
CA GLY A 149 2.02 -21.07 -2.20
C GLY A 149 0.74 -21.77 -1.72
N ASN A 150 -0.23 -20.96 -1.26
CA ASN A 150 -1.56 -21.43 -0.86
C ASN A 150 -2.62 -20.46 -1.36
N TYR A 151 -3.57 -20.95 -2.14
CA TYR A 151 -4.64 -20.14 -2.74
C TYR A 151 -5.52 -19.42 -1.71
N VAL A 152 -5.71 -19.99 -0.51
CA VAL A 152 -6.48 -19.34 0.55
C VAL A 152 -5.72 -18.11 1.06
N GLY A 153 -4.41 -18.25 1.30
CA GLY A 153 -3.55 -17.13 1.69
C GLY A 153 -3.51 -16.04 0.61
N ASP A 154 -3.40 -16.46 -0.65
CA ASP A 154 -3.39 -15.54 -1.81
C ASP A 154 -4.72 -14.78 -1.91
N LEU A 155 -5.87 -15.45 -1.71
CA LEU A 155 -7.18 -14.80 -1.71
C LEU A 155 -7.34 -13.78 -0.58
N ILE A 156 -6.84 -14.10 0.62
CA ILE A 156 -6.90 -13.18 1.76
C ILE A 156 -6.08 -11.93 1.47
N ILE A 157 -4.86 -12.07 0.92
CA ILE A 157 -4.04 -10.92 0.51
C ILE A 157 -4.75 -10.11 -0.57
N PHE A 158 -5.31 -10.78 -1.58
CA PHE A 158 -6.03 -10.13 -2.67
C PHE A 158 -7.21 -9.28 -2.18
N LEU A 159 -8.01 -9.78 -1.24
CA LEU A 159 -9.09 -9.01 -0.63
C LEU A 159 -8.55 -7.77 0.10
N GLY A 160 -7.40 -7.90 0.79
CA GLY A 160 -6.69 -6.75 1.37
C GLY A 160 -6.30 -5.70 0.31
N MET A 161 -5.85 -6.12 -0.88
CA MET A 161 -5.48 -5.19 -1.95
C MET A 161 -6.70 -4.43 -2.51
N ILE A 162 -7.87 -5.06 -2.55
CA ILE A 162 -9.12 -4.36 -2.88
C ILE A 162 -9.42 -3.29 -1.82
N CYS A 163 -9.26 -3.60 -0.53
CA CYS A 163 -9.43 -2.61 0.54
C CYS A 163 -8.47 -1.42 0.39
N VAL A 164 -7.19 -1.65 0.01
CA VAL A 164 -6.25 -0.56 -0.33
C VAL A 164 -6.82 0.33 -1.42
N SER A 165 -7.23 -0.29 -2.53
CA SER A 165 -7.73 0.45 -3.70
C SER A 165 -8.98 1.29 -3.35
N VAL A 166 -9.89 0.74 -2.56
CA VAL A 166 -11.08 1.46 -2.07
C VAL A 166 -10.66 2.63 -1.17
N ASN A 167 -9.76 2.39 -0.22
CA ASN A 167 -9.29 3.41 0.72
C ASN A 167 -8.62 4.59 -0.02
N GLU A 168 -7.76 4.32 -0.98
CA GLU A 168 -7.06 5.36 -1.74
C GLU A 168 -8.00 6.20 -2.59
N VAL A 169 -9.00 5.55 -3.23
CA VAL A 169 -10.02 6.25 -4.03
C VAL A 169 -10.93 7.10 -3.13
N LEU A 170 -11.36 6.57 -1.99
CA LEU A 170 -12.12 7.33 -1.00
C LEU A 170 -11.31 8.49 -0.43
N GLY A 171 -10.00 8.29 -0.22
CA GLY A 171 -9.08 9.33 0.21
C GLY A 171 -9.07 10.53 -0.74
N ARG A 172 -9.00 10.29 -2.05
CA ARG A 172 -9.09 11.36 -3.07
C ARG A 172 -10.42 12.12 -3.01
N ARG A 173 -11.51 11.43 -2.69
CA ARG A 173 -12.85 12.04 -2.61
C ARG A 173 -13.05 12.87 -1.34
N PHE A 174 -12.59 12.36 -0.18
CA PHE A 174 -12.89 12.96 1.12
C PHE A 174 -11.77 13.87 1.64
N MET A 175 -10.56 13.71 1.12
CA MET A 175 -9.40 14.55 1.45
C MET A 175 -8.85 15.17 0.15
N PRO A 176 -9.55 16.14 -0.46
CA PRO A 176 -9.01 16.83 -1.61
C PRO A 176 -7.74 17.57 -1.16
N VAL A 177 -6.59 16.95 -1.40
CA VAL A 177 -5.31 17.62 -1.22
C VAL A 177 -5.26 18.69 -2.29
N SER A 178 -5.22 19.95 -1.86
CA SER A 178 -5.03 21.07 -2.76
C SER A 178 -3.61 20.98 -3.33
N TYR A 179 -3.44 20.24 -4.43
CA TYR A 179 -2.17 20.16 -5.18
C TYR A 179 -1.82 21.48 -5.90
N THR A 180 -2.49 22.59 -5.53
CA THR A 180 -2.29 23.90 -6.15
C THR A 180 -0.86 24.42 -6.04
N HIS A 181 -0.01 23.85 -5.19
CA HIS A 181 1.38 24.27 -5.04
C HIS A 181 2.42 23.32 -5.65
N LEU A 182 2.00 22.19 -6.24
CA LEU A 182 2.89 21.21 -6.88
C LEU A 182 2.71 21.08 -8.40
N THR A 183 1.91 21.92 -9.00
CA THR A 183 1.98 22.10 -10.45
C THR A 183 3.29 22.84 -10.75
N LEU A 184 4.33 22.09 -11.04
CA LEU A 184 5.46 22.57 -11.82
C LEU A 184 4.88 23.37 -13.00
N PRO A 185 5.31 24.62 -13.24
CA PRO A 185 4.85 25.37 -14.39
C PRO A 185 5.38 24.64 -15.64
N THR A 186 4.56 23.78 -16.23
CA THR A 186 4.76 23.29 -17.59
C THR A 186 4.46 24.42 -18.55
N LYS A 187 5.27 25.48 -18.48
CA LYS A 187 5.48 26.41 -19.56
C LYS A 187 6.85 26.12 -20.14
N LEU A 188 6.91 25.12 -20.97
CA LEU A 188 7.84 25.07 -22.10
C LEU A 188 6.94 25.10 -23.35
N ALA A 189 6.67 26.36 -23.74
CA ALA A 189 6.28 26.66 -25.11
C ALA A 189 7.53 26.53 -25.98
#